data_e44e84119650c483d0dc6c50b597538c
#
_entry.id   e44e84119650c483d0dc6c50b597538c
#
_cell.length_a   1.000
_cell.length_b   1.000
_cell.length_c   1.000
_cell.angle_alpha   90.00
_cell.angle_beta   90.00
_cell.angle_gamma   90.00
#
_symmetry.space_group_name_H-M   'P 1'
#
loop_
_entity.id
_entity.type
_entity.pdbx_description
1 polymer ?
#
loop_
_entity_poly.entity_id
_entity_poly.type
_entity_poly.pdbx_seq_one_letter_code
_entity_poly.pdbx_strand_id
1 'polypeptide(L)' 'MPDSLPQIQRVRSSSVDAIGYDPEGGRLYVRFIGSGHAYVYRGVPNAVYRSLMGAESKGRFVNERIKGAYAYRRL' A
#
# COMPACT_ATOMS: atom_id res chain seq x y z
N MET A 1 21.87 2.23 -0.88
CA MET A 1 21.47 1.69 -0.73
C MET A 1 20.58 1.23 -1.21
N PRO A 2 20.29 0.73 -1.35
CA PRO A 2 19.47 0.26 -2.05
C PRO A 2 18.29 0.15 -1.64
N ASP A 3 17.77 0.21 -1.54
CA ASP A 3 16.87 -0.03 -1.32
C ASP A 3 15.88 -0.18 -2.03
N SER A 4 15.57 -0.85 -2.24
CA SER A 4 14.64 -1.10 -3.23
C SER A 4 13.25 -1.21 -2.76
N LEU A 5 13.02 -1.61 -1.56
CA LEU A 5 11.67 -1.67 -1.01
C LEU A 5 11.38 -0.44 -0.17
N PRO A 6 10.14 0.06 -0.23
CA PRO A 6 9.76 1.16 0.65
C PRO A 6 9.81 0.72 2.10
N GLN A 7 9.95 1.69 2.96
CA GLN A 7 9.90 1.43 4.38
C GLN A 7 8.50 0.94 4.74
N ILE A 8 8.44 -0.20 5.41
CA ILE A 8 7.19 -0.90 5.65
C ILE A 8 6.85 -0.78 7.11
N GLN A 9 5.58 -0.48 7.42
CA GLN A 9 5.13 -0.51 8.80
C GLN A 9 3.88 -1.34 8.93
N ARG A 10 3.76 -2.02 10.07
CA ARG A 10 2.59 -2.82 10.38
C ARG A 10 1.43 -1.90 10.74
N VAL A 11 0.24 -2.28 10.32
CA VAL A 11 -0.95 -1.47 10.56
C VAL A 11 -2.02 -2.35 11.20
N ARG A 12 -2.94 -1.71 11.89
CA ARG A 12 -4.11 -2.37 12.43
C ARG A 12 -5.22 -2.30 11.43
N SER A 13 -5.63 -3.45 10.93
CA SER A 13 -6.68 -3.54 9.95
C SER A 13 -7.16 -4.98 9.92
N SER A 14 -8.42 -5.18 9.53
CA SER A 14 -8.97 -6.53 9.41
C SER A 14 -8.49 -7.23 8.15
N SER A 15 -7.94 -6.52 7.18
CA SER A 15 -7.55 -7.13 5.92
C SER A 15 -6.15 -6.75 5.45
N VAL A 16 -5.55 -5.71 6.00
CA VAL A 16 -4.21 -5.25 5.59
C VAL A 16 -3.26 -5.39 6.76
N ASP A 17 -2.13 -6.04 6.52
CA ASP A 17 -1.15 -6.35 7.55
C ASP A 17 -0.04 -5.31 7.62
N ALA A 18 0.42 -4.83 6.46
CA ALA A 18 1.55 -3.91 6.41
C ALA A 18 1.42 -2.99 5.22
N ILE A 19 1.93 -1.78 5.36
CA ILE A 19 1.93 -0.77 4.31
C ILE A 19 3.30 -0.12 4.27
N GLY A 20 3.82 0.10 3.08
CA GLY A 20 5.05 0.85 2.88
C GLY A 20 4.89 1.80 1.73
N TYR A 21 5.65 2.88 1.73
CA TYR A 21 5.54 3.87 0.67
C TYR A 21 6.88 4.49 0.36
N ASP A 22 7.17 4.61 -0.92
CA ASP A 22 8.36 5.27 -1.43
C ASP A 22 7.90 6.56 -2.12
N PRO A 23 8.08 7.71 -1.46
CA PRO A 23 7.60 8.97 -2.05
C PRO A 23 8.34 9.37 -3.32
N GLU A 24 9.58 8.94 -3.47
CA GLU A 24 10.34 9.30 -4.66
C GLU A 24 9.81 8.58 -5.90
N GLY A 25 9.52 7.31 -5.74
CA GLY A 25 9.04 6.52 -6.88
C GLY A 25 7.54 6.40 -6.94
N GLY A 26 6.82 6.88 -5.94
CA GLY A 26 5.37 6.74 -5.88
C GLY A 26 4.93 5.29 -5.76
N ARG A 27 5.75 4.45 -5.14
CA ARG A 27 5.44 3.03 -5.01
C ARG A 27 4.81 2.75 -3.66
N LEU A 28 3.65 2.15 -3.68
CA LEU A 28 2.90 1.80 -2.48
C LEU A 28 2.89 0.29 -2.32
N TYR A 29 3.44 -0.17 -1.22
CA TYR A 29 3.47 -1.59 -0.87
C TYR A 29 2.30 -1.88 0.07
N VAL A 30 1.53 -2.93 -0.24
CA VAL A 30 0.43 -3.36 0.61
C VAL A 30 0.48 -4.87 0.74
N ARG A 31 0.46 -5.35 1.97
CA ARG A 31 0.41 -6.77 2.24
C ARG A 31 -0.91 -7.11 2.91
N PHE A 32 -1.58 -8.11 2.41
CA PHE A 32 -2.91 -8.49 2.88
C PHE A 32 -2.85 -9.65 3.86
N ILE A 33 -3.70 -9.56 4.90
CA ILE A 33 -3.90 -10.66 5.82
C ILE A 33 -4.68 -11.75 5.08
N GLY A 34 -4.54 -12.96 5.52
CA GLY A 34 -5.25 -14.07 4.93
C GLY A 34 -4.46 -14.72 3.83
N SER A 35 -4.37 -14.08 2.68
CA SER A 35 -3.58 -14.63 1.58
C SER A 35 -2.09 -14.50 1.82
N GLY A 36 -1.68 -13.47 2.58
CA GLY A 36 -0.27 -13.18 2.77
C GLY A 36 0.38 -12.57 1.54
N HIS A 37 -0.40 -12.28 0.50
CA HIS A 37 0.16 -11.71 -0.73
C HIS A 37 0.46 -10.24 -0.55
N ALA A 38 1.54 -9.81 -1.17
CA ALA A 38 1.94 -8.40 -1.16
C ALA A 38 1.93 -7.87 -2.59
N TYR A 39 1.59 -6.61 -2.72
CA TYR A 39 1.49 -5.94 -3.99
C TYR A 39 2.22 -4.61 -3.92
N VAL A 40 2.79 -4.19 -5.06
CA VAL A 40 3.35 -2.84 -5.18
C VAL A 40 2.55 -2.13 -6.25
N TYR A 41 1.91 -1.03 -5.87
CA TYR A 41 1.16 -0.16 -6.76
C TYR A 41 2.06 1.00 -7.16
N ARG A 42 2.02 1.40 -8.42
CA ARG A 42 2.91 2.42 -8.95
C ARG A 42 2.16 3.69 -9.29
N GLY A 43 2.87 4.82 -9.20
CA GLY A 43 2.31 6.10 -9.54
C GLY A 43 1.33 6.64 -8.51
N VAL A 44 1.46 6.20 -7.26
CA VAL A 44 0.56 6.61 -6.19
C VAL A 44 1.07 7.92 -5.59
N PRO A 45 0.27 9.00 -5.67
CA PRO A 45 0.69 10.28 -5.08
C PRO A 45 0.79 10.21 -3.56
N ASN A 46 1.67 11.02 -3.00
CA ASN A 46 1.83 11.08 -1.55
C ASN A 46 0.51 11.39 -0.84
N ALA A 47 -0.33 12.24 -1.43
CA ALA A 47 -1.61 12.58 -0.82
C ALA A 47 -2.50 11.35 -0.67
N VAL A 48 -2.45 10.44 -1.64
CA VAL A 48 -3.25 9.22 -1.57
C VAL A 48 -2.71 8.30 -0.48
N TYR A 49 -1.40 8.19 -0.37
CA TYR A 49 -0.81 7.41 0.71
C TYR A 49 -1.21 7.95 2.07
N ARG A 50 -1.18 9.27 2.24
CA ARG A 50 -1.56 9.89 3.51
C ARG A 50 -3.02 9.65 3.84
N SER A 51 -3.88 9.71 2.82
CA SER A 51 -5.30 9.41 3.03
C SER A 51 -5.50 7.96 3.44
N LEU A 52 -4.74 7.05 2.84
CA LEU A 52 -4.79 5.64 3.21
C LEU A 52 -4.40 5.45 4.67
N MET A 53 -3.31 6.07 5.10
CA MET A 53 -2.83 5.91 6.47
C MET A 53 -3.80 6.49 7.49
N GLY A 54 -4.60 7.48 7.11
CA GLY A 54 -5.61 8.06 7.97
C GLY A 54 -6.97 7.40 7.87
N ALA A 55 -7.13 6.43 6.98
CA ALA A 55 -8.43 5.80 6.78
C ALA A 55 -8.80 4.90 7.95
N GLU A 56 -10.09 4.89 8.30
CA GLU A 56 -10.59 3.99 9.33
C GLU A 56 -10.46 2.55 8.92
N SER A 57 -10.77 2.26 7.66
CA SER A 57 -10.63 0.92 7.12
C SER A 57 -9.64 0.97 5.97
N LYS A 58 -8.44 0.50 6.22
CA LYS A 58 -7.39 0.52 5.21
C LYS A 58 -7.68 -0.46 4.07
N GLY A 59 -8.27 -1.60 4.41
CA GLY A 59 -8.65 -2.56 3.38
C GLY A 59 -9.71 -2.01 2.44
N ARG A 60 -10.69 -1.32 2.99
CA ARG A 60 -11.72 -0.71 2.18
C ARG A 60 -11.15 0.39 1.29
N PHE A 61 -10.26 1.20 1.85
CA PHE A 61 -9.61 2.25 1.07
C PHE A 61 -8.85 1.66 -0.11
N VAL A 62 -8.10 0.58 0.13
CA VAL A 62 -7.36 -0.07 -0.94
C VAL A 62 -8.31 -0.59 -2.01
N ASN A 63 -9.40 -1.23 -1.60
CA ASN A 63 -10.36 -1.76 -2.56
C ASN A 63 -11.02 -0.67 -3.40
N GLU A 64 -11.36 0.45 -2.78
CA GLU A 64 -12.15 1.48 -3.44
C GLU A 64 -11.32 2.51 -4.17
N ARG A 65 -10.10 2.77 -3.67
CA ARG A 65 -9.31 3.89 -4.17
C ARG A 65 -8.00 3.48 -4.81
N ILE A 66 -7.50 2.28 -4.54
CA ILE A 66 -6.19 1.86 -5.01
C ILE A 66 -6.33 0.81 -6.11
N LYS A 67 -7.07 -0.26 -5.83
CA LYS A 67 -7.25 -1.32 -6.81
C LYS A 67 -7.99 -0.77 -8.00
N GLY A 68 -7.47 -1.08 -9.18
CA GLY A 68 -8.06 -0.61 -10.41
C GLY A 68 -7.71 0.82 -10.79
N ALA A 69 -7.12 1.57 -9.86
CA ALA A 69 -6.72 2.95 -10.12
C ALA A 69 -5.26 3.07 -10.49
N TYR A 70 -4.44 2.13 -10.04
CA TYR A 70 -2.99 2.18 -10.27
C TYR A 70 -2.48 0.85 -10.78
N ALA A 71 -1.46 0.90 -11.61
CA ALA A 71 -0.78 -0.31 -12.05
C ALA A 71 -0.12 -0.97 -10.85
N TYR A 72 -0.06 -2.30 -10.87
CA TYR A 72 0.49 -3.02 -9.74
C TYR A 72 1.24 -4.25 -10.17
N ARG A 73 2.00 -4.78 -9.22
CA ARG A 73 2.75 -6.01 -9.40
C ARG A 73 2.64 -6.81 -8.11
N ARG A 74 2.31 -8.07 -8.24
CA ARG A 74 2.29 -8.96 -7.08
C ARG A 74 3.70 -9.47 -6.81
N LEU A 75 4.11 -9.41 -5.58
CA LEU A 75 5.44 -9.86 -5.17
C LEU A 75 5.47 -11.34 -4.85
#